data_b5784800896d6965acc62860dac3c6b8
#
_entry.id   b5784800896d6965acc62860dac3c6b8
#
_cell.length_a   1.000
_cell.length_b   1.000
_cell.length_c   1.000
_cell.angle_alpha   90.00
_cell.angle_beta   90.00
_cell.angle_gamma   90.00
#
_symmetry.space_group_name_H-M   'P 1'
#
loop_
_entity.id
_entity.type
_entity.pdbx_description
1 polymer ?
#
loop_
_entity_poly.entity_id
_entity_poly.type
_entity_poly.pdbx_seq_one_letter_code
_entity_poly.pdbx_strand_id
1 'polypeptide(L)'
;MQEVYEFLKKCGTYYLATMDGDQPRVRPFGTIDCFDGRLTIQTGKVKEVSKQILQNPKVEICAFDGQHWLRVAATAVEDSRIEAQEHMLAAYPSLQKMYQAGDGNTQIFALEHGTAVFSSFTEAPRTVTF
;
A
#
# COMPACT_ATOMS: atom_id res chain seq x y z
N MET A 1 6.70 -10.80 5.14
CA MET A 1 5.71 -10.19 4.23
C MET A 1 4.29 -10.60 4.57
N GLN A 2 4.04 -11.87 4.79
CA GLN A 2 2.68 -12.36 5.12
C GLN A 2 2.10 -11.70 6.37
N GLU A 3 2.92 -11.54 7.39
CA GLU A 3 2.51 -10.91 8.64
C GLU A 3 2.13 -9.43 8.44
N VAL A 4 2.84 -8.73 7.57
CA VAL A 4 2.55 -7.35 7.21
C VAL A 4 1.19 -7.26 6.50
N TYR A 5 0.99 -8.14 5.52
CA TYR A 5 -0.27 -8.23 4.79
C TYR A 5 -1.46 -8.46 5.74
N GLU A 6 -1.33 -9.44 6.63
CA GLU A 6 -2.40 -9.80 7.55
C GLU A 6 -2.75 -8.66 8.51
N PHE A 7 -1.74 -7.94 9.01
CA PHE A 7 -1.96 -6.80 9.89
C PHE A 7 -2.71 -5.68 9.17
N LEU A 8 -2.27 -5.32 7.97
CA LEU A 8 -2.92 -4.28 7.18
C LEU A 8 -4.34 -4.67 6.79
N LYS A 9 -4.53 -5.93 6.42
CA LYS A 9 -5.86 -6.45 6.07
C LYS A 9 -6.81 -6.39 7.26
N LYS A 10 -6.33 -6.75 8.44
CA LYS A 10 -7.10 -6.69 9.68
C LYS A 10 -7.49 -5.27 10.04
N CYS A 11 -6.57 -4.32 9.91
CA CYS A 11 -6.86 -2.91 10.20
C CYS A 11 -7.88 -2.32 9.23
N GLY A 12 -7.92 -2.81 8.00
CA GLY A 12 -8.84 -2.32 6.96
C GLY A 12 -8.41 -1.00 6.36
N THR A 13 -8.14 0.00 7.19
CA THR A 13 -7.62 1.30 6.76
C THR A 13 -6.20 1.47 7.27
N TYR A 14 -5.33 1.93 6.41
CA TYR A 14 -3.98 2.38 6.77
C TYR A 14 -3.74 3.74 6.13
N TYR A 15 -2.67 4.40 6.53
CA TYR A 15 -2.31 5.73 6.03
C TYR A 15 -1.03 5.64 5.25
N LEU A 16 -1.06 6.17 4.03
CA LEU A 16 0.08 6.16 3.11
C LEU A 16 0.66 7.56 3.01
N ALA A 17 1.95 7.66 3.32
CA ALA A 17 2.70 8.92 3.19
C ALA A 17 3.52 8.89 1.92
N THR A 18 3.51 10.02 1.21
CA THR A 18 4.31 10.27 0.00
C THR A 18 4.95 11.65 0.10
N MET A 19 5.85 11.95 -0.81
CA MET A 19 6.46 13.27 -0.91
C MET A 19 5.88 14.03 -2.10
N ASP A 20 5.57 15.29 -1.86
CA ASP A 20 5.15 16.27 -2.88
C ASP A 20 6.21 17.37 -2.86
N GLY A 21 7.27 17.21 -3.65
CA GLY A 21 8.48 18.00 -3.50
C GLY A 21 9.11 17.77 -2.13
N ASP A 22 9.18 18.79 -1.29
CA ASP A 22 9.67 18.69 0.08
C ASP A 22 8.54 18.61 1.11
N GLN A 23 7.27 18.57 0.67
CA GLN A 23 6.11 18.48 1.56
C GLN A 23 5.66 17.05 1.69
N PRO A 24 5.67 16.46 2.93
CA PRO A 24 5.04 15.17 3.15
C PRO A 24 3.51 15.29 2.97
N ARG A 25 2.93 14.28 2.32
CA ARG A 25 1.48 14.15 2.17
C ARG A 25 1.04 12.80 2.73
N VAL A 26 -0.12 12.75 3.35
CA VAL A 26 -0.66 11.51 3.91
C VAL A 26 -2.15 11.43 3.61
N ARG A 27 -2.65 10.22 3.36
CA ARG A 27 -4.06 9.95 3.10
C ARG A 27 -4.42 8.52 3.48
N PRO A 28 -5.70 8.24 3.75
CA PRO A 28 -6.12 6.86 4.03
C PRO A 28 -6.14 6.03 2.74
N PHE A 29 -5.76 4.77 2.88
CA PHE A 29 -5.86 3.72 1.88
C PHE A 29 -6.58 2.52 2.48
N GLY A 30 -7.28 1.75 1.65
CA GLY A 30 -8.01 0.58 2.12
C GLY A 30 -7.71 -0.71 1.39
N THR A 31 -6.80 -0.69 0.41
CA THR A 31 -6.48 -1.88 -0.38
C THR A 31 -5.11 -2.42 -0.03
N ILE A 32 -5.04 -3.73 0.14
CA ILE A 32 -3.77 -4.44 0.29
C ILE A 32 -3.96 -5.85 -0.26
N ASP A 33 -3.04 -6.30 -1.07
CA ASP A 33 -3.10 -7.59 -1.72
C ASP A 33 -1.69 -8.17 -1.83
N CYS A 34 -1.61 -9.45 -2.11
CA CYS A 34 -0.36 -10.13 -2.43
C CYS A 34 -0.48 -10.67 -3.84
N PHE A 35 0.38 -10.23 -4.73
CA PHE A 35 0.38 -10.69 -6.10
C PHE A 35 1.83 -10.92 -6.56
N ASP A 36 2.08 -12.11 -7.09
CA ASP A 36 3.39 -12.50 -7.62
C ASP A 36 4.51 -12.28 -6.59
N GLY A 37 4.24 -12.66 -5.33
CA GLY A 37 5.21 -12.59 -4.25
C GLY A 37 5.48 -11.19 -3.70
N ARG A 38 4.68 -10.19 -4.04
CA ARG A 38 4.85 -8.82 -3.57
C ARG A 38 3.55 -8.28 -2.98
N LEU A 39 3.70 -7.40 -1.99
CA LEU A 39 2.56 -6.61 -1.50
C LEU A 39 2.20 -5.58 -2.55
N THR A 40 0.90 -5.43 -2.81
CA THR A 40 0.40 -4.45 -3.77
C THR A 40 -0.68 -3.58 -3.15
N ILE A 41 -0.75 -2.34 -3.64
CA ILE A 41 -1.76 -1.36 -3.27
C ILE A 41 -2.35 -0.77 -4.56
N GLN A 42 -3.56 -0.24 -4.46
CA GLN A 42 -4.24 0.32 -5.63
C GLN A 42 -4.56 1.79 -5.44
N THR A 43 -4.44 2.52 -6.54
CA THR A 43 -4.95 3.89 -6.66
C THR A 43 -5.47 4.11 -8.08
N GLY A 44 -5.82 5.35 -8.42
CA GLY A 44 -6.17 5.77 -9.78
C GLY A 44 -5.12 6.73 -10.32
N LYS A 45 -4.81 6.60 -11.61
CA LYS A 45 -3.77 7.42 -12.25
C LYS A 45 -4.06 8.93 -12.20
N VAL A 46 -5.33 9.31 -12.10
CA VAL A 46 -5.73 10.72 -12.04
C VAL A 46 -5.47 11.36 -10.67
N LYS A 47 -5.20 10.56 -9.64
CA LYS A 47 -5.03 11.08 -8.28
C LYS A 47 -3.65 11.67 -8.05
N GLU A 48 -3.56 12.65 -7.16
CA GLU A 48 -2.28 13.30 -6.81
C GLU A 48 -1.28 12.32 -6.22
N VAL A 49 -1.74 11.33 -5.44
CA VAL A 49 -0.84 10.31 -4.88
C VAL A 49 -0.09 9.54 -5.97
N SER A 50 -0.73 9.25 -7.09
CA SER A 50 -0.08 8.58 -8.22
C SER A 50 1.05 9.44 -8.76
N LYS A 51 0.78 10.73 -8.98
CA LYS A 51 1.78 11.66 -9.51
C LYS A 51 2.98 11.80 -8.55
N GLN A 52 2.71 11.84 -7.24
CA GLN A 52 3.74 11.95 -6.22
C GLN A 52 4.64 10.72 -6.19
N ILE A 53 4.06 9.52 -6.25
CA ILE A 53 4.82 8.26 -6.26
C ILE A 53 5.68 8.16 -7.53
N LEU A 54 5.15 8.57 -8.68
CA LEU A 54 5.91 8.51 -9.93
C LEU A 54 7.11 9.46 -9.92
N GLN A 55 7.04 10.57 -9.20
CA GLN A 55 8.17 11.49 -9.03
C GLN A 55 9.14 11.07 -7.94
N ASN A 56 8.62 10.53 -6.83
CA ASN A 56 9.42 10.01 -5.72
C ASN A 56 8.78 8.72 -5.21
N PRO A 57 9.38 7.56 -5.50
CA PRO A 57 8.77 6.28 -5.18
C PRO A 57 8.88 5.88 -3.70
N LYS A 58 9.55 6.66 -2.89
CA LYS A 58 9.67 6.38 -1.45
C LYS A 58 8.34 6.65 -0.77
N VAL A 59 7.83 5.65 -0.09
CA VAL A 59 6.55 5.73 0.63
C VAL A 59 6.69 5.18 2.04
N GLU A 60 5.77 5.57 2.91
CA GLU A 60 5.66 4.95 4.22
C GLU A 60 4.19 4.72 4.54
N ILE A 61 3.91 3.58 5.15
CA ILE A 61 2.59 3.18 5.59
C ILE A 61 2.57 3.18 7.11
N CYS A 62 1.44 3.59 7.69
CA CYS A 62 1.19 3.44 9.12
C CYS A 62 -0.22 2.92 9.35
N ALA A 63 -0.36 1.91 10.21
CA ALA A 63 -1.65 1.36 10.64
C ALA A 63 -1.62 1.08 12.13
N PHE A 64 -2.76 1.24 12.80
CA PHE A 64 -2.90 1.07 14.24
C PHE A 64 -4.17 0.25 14.53
N ASP A 65 -4.04 -0.80 15.35
CA ASP A 65 -5.16 -1.67 15.71
C ASP A 65 -5.76 -1.38 17.09
N GLY A 66 -5.30 -0.31 17.75
CA GLY A 66 -5.71 0.04 19.10
C GLY A 66 -4.67 -0.32 20.17
N GLN A 67 -3.76 -1.25 19.88
CA GLN A 67 -2.71 -1.69 20.80
C GLN A 67 -1.34 -1.72 20.15
N HIS A 68 -1.29 -2.12 18.88
CA HIS A 68 -0.07 -2.25 18.10
C HIS A 68 -0.13 -1.34 16.89
N TRP A 69 1.00 -0.80 16.47
CA TRP A 69 1.07 -0.11 15.20
C TRP A 69 2.19 -0.67 14.34
N LEU A 70 1.96 -0.56 13.05
CA LEU A 70 2.89 -1.01 12.03
C LEU A 70 3.29 0.18 11.18
N ARG A 71 4.60 0.35 10.96
CA ARG A 71 5.10 1.28 9.95
C ARG A 71 5.90 0.48 8.93
N VAL A 72 5.63 0.76 7.66
CA VAL A 72 6.34 0.10 6.55
C VAL A 72 6.94 1.18 5.66
N ALA A 73 8.26 1.23 5.62
CA ALA A 73 8.97 2.05 4.64
C ALA A 73 9.26 1.17 3.43
N ALA A 74 8.97 1.67 2.23
CA ALA A 74 9.14 0.87 1.01
C ALA A 74 9.35 1.77 -0.21
N THR A 75 9.70 1.13 -1.32
CA THR A 75 9.72 1.74 -2.65
C THR A 75 8.51 1.24 -3.42
N ALA A 76 7.66 2.13 -3.89
CA ALA A 76 6.47 1.78 -4.66
C ALA A 76 6.83 1.73 -6.14
N VAL A 77 6.62 0.57 -6.77
CA VAL A 77 6.93 0.33 -8.18
C VAL A 77 5.65 -0.05 -8.90
N GLU A 78 5.33 0.67 -9.96
CA GLU A 78 4.10 0.37 -10.71
C GLU A 78 4.18 -1.02 -11.35
N ASP A 79 3.13 -1.80 -11.13
CA ASP A 79 2.91 -3.07 -11.83
C ASP A 79 1.77 -2.84 -12.82
N SER A 80 2.12 -2.65 -14.10
CA SER A 80 1.16 -2.30 -15.14
C SER A 80 0.45 -3.51 -15.75
N ARG A 81 0.72 -4.72 -15.25
CA ARG A 81 0.10 -5.94 -15.80
C ARG A 81 -1.39 -5.96 -15.49
N ILE A 82 -2.17 -6.37 -16.48
CA ILE A 82 -3.63 -6.52 -16.34
C ILE A 82 -3.95 -7.54 -15.24
N GLU A 83 -3.16 -8.62 -15.14
CA GLU A 83 -3.34 -9.66 -14.14
C GLU A 83 -3.24 -9.11 -12.70
N ALA A 84 -2.37 -8.14 -12.48
CA ALA A 84 -2.24 -7.48 -11.17
C ALA A 84 -3.51 -6.68 -10.83
N GLN A 85 -4.06 -5.99 -11.81
CA GLN A 85 -5.31 -5.24 -11.65
C GLN A 85 -6.49 -6.18 -11.40
N GLU A 86 -6.60 -7.25 -12.18
CA GLU A 86 -7.66 -8.24 -12.01
C GLU A 86 -7.61 -8.88 -10.62
N HIS A 87 -6.42 -9.23 -10.16
CA HIS A 87 -6.24 -9.86 -8.85
C HIS A 87 -6.70 -8.93 -7.71
N MET A 88 -6.31 -7.65 -7.78
CA MET A 88 -6.73 -6.66 -6.79
C MET A 88 -8.25 -6.46 -6.79
N LEU A 89 -8.84 -6.32 -7.97
CA LEU A 89 -10.29 -6.09 -8.09
C LEU A 89 -11.09 -7.32 -7.64
N ALA A 90 -10.55 -8.52 -7.81
CA ALA A 90 -11.18 -9.74 -7.27
C ALA A 90 -11.13 -9.76 -5.75
N ALA A 91 -10.04 -9.25 -5.15
CA ALA A 91 -9.91 -9.15 -3.69
C ALA A 91 -10.83 -8.08 -3.09
N TYR A 92 -11.20 -7.07 -3.87
CA TYR A 92 -12.07 -5.97 -3.43
C TYR A 92 -13.18 -5.72 -4.46
N PRO A 93 -14.20 -6.61 -4.51
CA PRO A 93 -15.26 -6.50 -5.52
C PRO A 93 -15.98 -5.16 -5.54
N SER A 94 -16.08 -4.47 -4.40
CA SER A 94 -16.74 -3.16 -4.33
C SER A 94 -16.03 -2.09 -5.16
N LEU A 95 -14.74 -2.25 -5.44
CA LEU A 95 -14.00 -1.31 -6.29
C LEU A 95 -14.45 -1.38 -7.75
N GLN A 96 -15.08 -2.47 -8.17
CA GLN A 96 -15.54 -2.64 -9.54
C GLN A 96 -16.64 -1.66 -9.94
N LYS A 97 -17.21 -0.94 -8.98
CA LYS A 97 -18.13 0.17 -9.24
C LYS A 97 -17.42 1.40 -9.80
N MET A 98 -16.12 1.55 -9.53
CA MET A 98 -15.33 2.73 -9.91
C MET A 98 -14.14 2.40 -10.81
N TYR A 99 -13.65 1.16 -10.75
CA TYR A 99 -12.45 0.74 -11.46
C TYR A 99 -12.70 -0.57 -12.21
N GLN A 100 -12.05 -0.70 -13.35
CA GLN A 100 -12.05 -1.93 -14.13
C GLN A 100 -10.64 -2.20 -14.64
N ALA A 101 -10.26 -3.47 -14.73
CA ALA A 101 -8.96 -3.82 -15.29
C ALA A 101 -8.86 -3.31 -16.73
N GLY A 102 -7.75 -2.65 -17.05
CA GLY A 102 -7.53 -2.09 -18.38
C GLY A 102 -8.28 -0.81 -18.69
N ASP A 103 -8.87 -0.14 -17.68
CA ASP A 103 -9.63 1.10 -17.89
C ASP A 103 -8.74 2.33 -18.11
N GLY A 104 -7.41 2.19 -18.06
CA GLY A 104 -6.48 3.31 -18.23
C GLY A 104 -6.34 4.17 -16.98
N ASN A 105 -7.05 3.88 -15.90
CA ASN A 105 -6.99 4.62 -14.63
C ASN A 105 -6.57 3.72 -13.46
N THR A 106 -7.04 2.49 -13.40
CA THR A 106 -6.66 1.54 -12.36
C THR A 106 -5.14 1.37 -12.33
N GLN A 107 -4.54 1.61 -11.16
CA GLN A 107 -3.09 1.57 -11.03
C GLN A 107 -2.70 0.77 -9.80
N ILE A 108 -1.80 -0.18 -10.01
CA ILE A 108 -1.27 -1.03 -8.96
C ILE A 108 0.19 -0.67 -8.73
N PHE A 109 0.55 -0.48 -7.46
CA PHE A 109 1.94 -0.35 -7.06
C PHE A 109 2.34 -1.55 -6.22
N ALA A 110 3.46 -2.17 -6.57
CA ALA A 110 4.10 -3.18 -5.74
C ALA A 110 5.03 -2.47 -4.76
N LEU A 111 5.04 -2.93 -3.51
CA LEU A 111 5.92 -2.41 -2.47
C LEU A 111 7.16 -3.28 -2.41
N GLU A 112 8.32 -2.68 -2.71
CA GLU A 112 9.60 -3.38 -2.74
C GLU A 112 10.56 -2.78 -1.72
N HIS A 113 11.56 -3.55 -1.33
CA HIS A 113 12.57 -3.14 -0.35
C HIS A 113 11.93 -2.66 0.96
N GLY A 114 10.96 -3.42 1.43
CA GLY A 114 10.17 -3.05 2.60
C GLY A 114 10.91 -3.27 3.91
N THR A 115 10.79 -2.30 4.81
CA THR A 115 11.18 -2.44 6.21
C THR A 115 9.96 -2.15 7.05
N ALA A 116 9.45 -3.18 7.72
CA ALA A 116 8.26 -3.11 8.54
C ALA A 116 8.66 -3.16 10.02
N VAL A 117 8.16 -2.22 10.81
CA VAL A 117 8.40 -2.17 12.25
C VAL A 117 7.08 -2.29 12.97
N PHE A 118 6.93 -3.38 13.72
CA PHE A 118 5.80 -3.62 14.62
C PHE A 118 6.14 -3.06 16.00
N SER A 119 5.29 -2.20 16.53
CA SER A 119 5.50 -1.51 17.80
C SER A 119 4.28 -1.60 18.69
N SER A 120 4.50 -1.46 19.99
CA SER A 120 3.43 -1.34 20.99
C SER A 120 3.95 -0.50 22.16
N PHE A 121 3.07 -0.19 23.11
CA PHE A 121 3.48 0.56 24.30
C PHE A 121 4.18 -0.31 25.35
N THR A 122 4.14 -1.63 25.20
CA THR A 122 4.61 -2.58 26.23
C THR A 122 5.76 -3.48 25.78
N GLU A 123 5.95 -3.68 24.47
CA GLU A 123 6.95 -4.59 23.94
C GLU A 123 8.00 -3.84 23.14
N ALA A 124 9.20 -4.43 23.03
CA ALA A 124 10.24 -3.87 22.17
C ALA A 124 9.81 -3.93 20.71
N PRO A 125 10.18 -2.93 19.89
CA PRO A 125 9.89 -2.94 18.46
C PRO A 125 10.51 -4.16 17.77
N ARG A 126 9.80 -4.70 16.80
CA ARG A 126 10.25 -5.87 16.01
C ARG A 126 10.25 -5.49 14.54
N THR A 127 11.35 -5.77 13.86
CA THR A 127 11.55 -5.41 12.45
C THR A 127 11.46 -6.64 11.57
N VAL A 128 10.73 -6.50 10.46
CA VAL A 128 10.62 -7.50 9.39
C VAL A 128 10.97 -6.81 8.09
N THR A 129 11.81 -7.45 7.28
CA THR A 129 12.16 -6.93 5.94
C THR A 129 11.60 -7.84 4.86
N PHE A 130 11.34 -7.25 3.71
CA PHE A 130 10.85 -8.03 2.58
C PHE A 130 11.22 -7.40 1.24
#